data_550e2b8b0238d77fc166a33ac6037552
#
_entry.id   550e2b8b0238d77fc166a33ac6037552
#
_cell.length_a   1.000
_cell.length_b   1.000
_cell.length_c   1.000
_cell.angle_alpha   90.00
_cell.angle_beta   90.00
_cell.angle_gamma   90.00
#
_symmetry.space_group_name_H-M   'P 1'
#
loop_
_entity.id
_entity.type
_entity.pdbx_description
1 polymer ?
#
loop_
_entity_poly.entity_id
_entity_poly.type
_entity_poly.pdbx_seq_one_letter_code
_entity_poly.pdbx_strand_id
1 'polypeptide(L)'
;MKFFDKKDFAKLLIKYRYLSIGLVLIAVCLLATGLTKLTFNPDLETYFPEGHPAVIRYNEIDDMFIPTDNLIIAVHSNEGTLFNGDSLKVIEELTKKSWTIPYSVRVDSLTNYSYVKSVNDDLIVEPFIEEAEKKSIEFFEKRENLVAGEDIIYKSLISEDKKTSVVSIIVDPPGPSKEDQNSELINYILGFIEPIKESNENLDIRLLGNPYLDYISPRIVKAEMPVVMPLMLLLIFFIVFLMIRSYVAVLATFVVILMSLIATFGSIGILDNPLNQMVTTIPILIITLALADCIHLFSIYFQNRVKGISSKESMEKSLEMNIQPVSYTHLTLPTIVDV
;
A
#
# COMPACT_ATOMS: atom_id res chain seq x y z
N MET A 1 21.13 36.49 -11.37
CA MET A 1 21.97 35.39 -11.87
C MET A 1 21.80 35.31 -13.39
N LYS A 2 22.86 35.65 -14.20
CA LYS A 2 22.78 35.53 -15.66
C LYS A 2 22.69 34.04 -15.98
N PHE A 3 21.49 33.59 -16.37
CA PHE A 3 21.29 32.22 -16.84
C PHE A 3 22.24 31.99 -18.05
N PHE A 4 22.95 30.88 -18.05
CA PHE A 4 23.69 30.36 -19.21
C PHE A 4 22.78 30.47 -20.44
N ASP A 5 23.31 30.99 -21.57
CA ASP A 5 22.56 30.98 -22.81
C ASP A 5 22.25 29.52 -23.16
N LYS A 6 20.94 29.18 -23.29
CA LYS A 6 20.45 27.81 -23.54
C LYS A 6 21.16 27.18 -24.75
N LYS A 7 21.42 28.01 -25.74
CA LYS A 7 22.09 27.60 -26.98
C LYS A 7 23.56 27.22 -26.73
N ASP A 8 24.24 27.97 -25.90
CA ASP A 8 25.65 27.69 -25.56
C ASP A 8 25.75 26.45 -24.69
N PHE A 9 24.81 26.26 -23.78
CA PHE A 9 24.73 25.04 -22.96
C PHE A 9 24.45 23.77 -23.81
N ALA A 10 23.49 23.83 -24.74
CA ALA A 10 23.19 22.71 -25.64
C ALA A 10 24.44 22.35 -26.51
N LYS A 11 25.15 23.36 -27.04
CA LYS A 11 26.40 23.13 -27.79
C LYS A 11 27.50 22.53 -26.94
N LEU A 12 27.62 22.97 -25.66
CA LEU A 12 28.61 22.45 -24.73
C LEU A 12 28.35 20.96 -24.44
N LEU A 13 27.09 20.57 -24.15
CA LEU A 13 26.69 19.18 -23.93
C LEU A 13 27.04 18.29 -25.12
N ILE A 14 26.78 18.75 -26.34
CA ILE A 14 27.07 17.95 -27.53
C ILE A 14 28.59 17.89 -27.80
N LYS A 15 29.33 18.98 -27.56
CA LYS A 15 30.78 18.99 -27.69
C LYS A 15 31.46 18.01 -26.76
N TYR A 16 31.03 17.96 -25.50
CA TYR A 16 31.57 17.08 -24.44
C TYR A 16 30.71 15.87 -24.14
N ARG A 17 29.90 15.40 -25.10
CA ARG A 17 28.92 14.32 -24.90
C ARG A 17 29.47 13.07 -24.23
N TYR A 18 30.68 12.62 -24.61
CA TYR A 18 31.28 11.41 -24.02
C TYR A 18 31.70 11.64 -22.56
N LEU A 19 32.18 12.84 -22.24
CA LEU A 19 32.50 13.22 -20.86
C LEU A 19 31.23 13.30 -20.01
N SER A 20 30.18 13.94 -20.54
CA SER A 20 28.88 14.05 -19.84
C SER A 20 28.26 12.69 -19.59
N ILE A 21 28.25 11.80 -20.59
CA ILE A 21 27.76 10.42 -20.43
C ILE A 21 28.60 9.66 -19.39
N GLY A 22 29.95 9.79 -19.46
CA GLY A 22 30.84 9.14 -18.49
C GLY A 22 30.60 9.60 -17.06
N LEU A 23 30.43 10.91 -16.83
CA LEU A 23 30.14 11.47 -15.51
C LEU A 23 28.78 10.96 -14.96
N VAL A 24 27.73 10.93 -15.79
CA VAL A 24 26.42 10.42 -15.39
C VAL A 24 26.49 8.93 -15.07
N LEU A 25 27.18 8.13 -15.90
CA LEU A 25 27.37 6.70 -15.64
C LEU A 25 28.11 6.46 -14.30
N ILE A 26 29.19 7.20 -14.03
CA ILE A 26 29.91 7.11 -12.76
C ILE A 26 28.98 7.47 -11.59
N ALA A 27 28.23 8.56 -11.71
CA ALA A 27 27.27 8.96 -10.66
C ALA A 27 26.21 7.88 -10.41
N VAL A 28 25.61 7.32 -11.45
CA VAL A 28 24.63 6.23 -11.33
C VAL A 28 25.25 4.97 -10.73
N CYS A 29 26.47 4.59 -11.11
CA CYS A 29 27.18 3.46 -10.54
C CYS A 29 27.46 3.66 -9.03
N LEU A 30 27.83 4.87 -8.62
CA LEU A 30 28.02 5.21 -7.22
C LEU A 30 26.68 5.11 -6.45
N LEU A 31 25.62 5.67 -7.00
CA LEU A 31 24.30 5.60 -6.38
C LEU A 31 23.76 4.15 -6.33
N ALA A 32 24.08 3.32 -7.33
CA ALA A 32 23.67 1.91 -7.35
C ALA A 32 24.16 1.12 -6.13
N THR A 33 25.24 1.53 -5.47
CA THR A 33 25.69 0.89 -4.22
C THR A 33 24.68 0.97 -3.11
N GLY A 34 23.80 1.98 -3.12
CA GLY A 34 22.73 2.14 -2.15
C GLY A 34 21.60 1.09 -2.30
N LEU A 35 21.44 0.48 -3.49
CA LEU A 35 20.41 -0.53 -3.69
C LEU A 35 20.51 -1.73 -2.74
N THR A 36 21.73 -2.04 -2.27
CA THR A 36 21.98 -3.13 -1.32
C THR A 36 21.61 -2.78 0.13
N LYS A 37 21.32 -1.51 0.40
CA LYS A 37 20.97 -0.98 1.73
C LYS A 37 19.47 -0.71 1.87
N LEU A 38 18.68 -0.96 0.84
CA LEU A 38 17.25 -0.73 0.89
C LEU A 38 16.59 -1.64 1.91
N THR A 39 15.90 -1.04 2.87
CA THR A 39 15.05 -1.71 3.85
C THR A 39 13.60 -1.33 3.61
N PHE A 40 12.67 -2.21 3.94
CA PHE A 40 11.25 -1.92 3.86
C PHE A 40 10.68 -1.84 5.28
N ASN A 41 9.97 -0.76 5.57
CA ASN A 41 9.25 -0.59 6.83
C ASN A 41 7.79 -0.17 6.53
N PRO A 42 6.80 -1.02 6.81
CA PRO A 42 5.39 -0.73 6.56
C PRO A 42 4.77 0.23 7.58
N ASP A 43 5.46 0.56 8.69
CA ASP A 43 4.91 1.38 9.76
C ASP A 43 4.45 2.75 9.26
N LEU A 44 3.26 3.16 9.68
CA LEU A 44 2.68 4.46 9.35
C LEU A 44 3.53 5.65 9.81
N GLU A 45 4.33 5.47 10.85
CA GLU A 45 5.25 6.49 11.36
C GLU A 45 6.30 6.91 10.32
N THR A 46 6.68 5.99 9.43
CA THR A 46 7.65 6.26 8.35
C THR A 46 7.15 7.25 7.30
N TYR A 47 5.87 7.62 7.32
CA TYR A 47 5.32 8.66 6.44
C TYR A 47 5.65 10.08 6.92
N PHE A 48 6.11 10.20 8.16
CA PHE A 48 6.42 11.49 8.78
C PHE A 48 7.93 11.64 9.00
N PRO A 49 8.44 12.89 8.97
CA PRO A 49 9.83 13.14 9.38
C PRO A 49 10.08 12.73 10.83
N GLU A 50 11.30 12.31 11.13
CA GLU A 50 11.71 12.03 12.51
C GLU A 50 11.41 13.22 13.43
N GLY A 51 10.86 12.91 14.61
CA GLY A 51 10.49 13.94 15.59
C GLY A 51 9.25 14.76 15.26
N HIS A 52 8.44 14.34 14.27
CA HIS A 52 7.21 15.03 13.96
C HIS A 52 6.24 15.05 15.16
N PRO A 53 5.67 16.20 15.56
CA PRO A 53 4.85 16.30 16.77
C PRO A 53 3.64 15.36 16.80
N ALA A 54 3.06 15.04 15.64
CA ALA A 54 1.94 14.10 15.55
C ALA A 54 2.36 12.66 15.89
N VAL A 55 3.55 12.24 15.46
CA VAL A 55 4.09 10.90 15.76
C VAL A 55 4.44 10.78 17.25
N ILE A 56 5.11 11.80 17.80
CA ILE A 56 5.41 11.84 19.24
C ILE A 56 4.13 11.72 20.07
N ARG A 57 3.09 12.50 19.70
CA ARG A 57 1.80 12.49 20.40
C ARG A 57 1.07 11.15 20.24
N TYR A 58 1.16 10.54 19.06
CA TYR A 58 0.60 9.22 18.80
C TYR A 58 1.25 8.16 19.68
N ASN A 59 2.58 8.16 19.77
CA ASN A 59 3.33 7.20 20.58
C ASN A 59 3.08 7.41 22.08
N GLU A 60 2.99 8.67 22.55
CA GLU A 60 2.62 8.96 23.93
C GLU A 60 1.23 8.38 24.29
N ILE A 61 0.27 8.43 23.36
CA ILE A 61 -1.08 7.87 23.55
C ILE A 61 -1.02 6.35 23.51
N ASP A 62 -0.29 5.76 22.53
CA ASP A 62 -0.16 4.32 22.39
C ASP A 62 0.50 3.68 23.64
N ASP A 63 1.52 4.36 24.22
CA ASP A 63 2.14 3.94 25.47
C ASP A 63 1.21 4.04 26.70
N MET A 64 0.22 4.92 26.69
CA MET A 64 -0.71 5.12 27.81
C MET A 64 -1.93 4.20 27.76
N PHE A 65 -2.29 3.70 26.59
CA PHE A 65 -3.49 2.90 26.35
C PHE A 65 -3.12 1.52 25.79
N ILE A 66 -4.07 0.62 25.74
CA ILE A 66 -3.91 -0.65 25.06
C ILE A 66 -3.72 -0.36 23.56
N PRO A 67 -2.71 -0.98 22.91
CA PRO A 67 -2.48 -0.80 21.48
C PRO A 67 -3.75 -0.95 20.64
N THR A 68 -3.90 -0.11 19.64
CA THR A 68 -5.08 -0.11 18.77
C THR A 68 -4.94 -1.01 17.55
N ASP A 69 -3.90 -1.83 17.49
CA ASP A 69 -3.69 -2.80 16.41
C ASP A 69 -4.73 -3.92 16.49
N ASN A 70 -5.81 -3.72 15.73
CA ASN A 70 -6.94 -4.64 15.72
C ASN A 70 -6.85 -5.59 14.53
N LEU A 71 -7.08 -6.86 14.81
CA LEU A 71 -7.43 -7.87 13.82
C LEU A 71 -8.94 -8.08 13.83
N ILE A 72 -9.52 -8.21 12.66
CA ILE A 72 -10.94 -8.38 12.48
C ILE A 72 -11.18 -9.60 11.60
N ILE A 73 -11.91 -10.59 12.12
CA ILE A 73 -12.44 -11.69 11.32
C ILE A 73 -13.87 -11.31 10.95
N ALA A 74 -14.10 -10.96 9.69
CA ALA A 74 -15.43 -10.67 9.17
C ALA A 74 -16.06 -11.94 8.62
N VAL A 75 -17.31 -12.20 9.03
CA VAL A 75 -18.13 -13.34 8.58
C VAL A 75 -19.34 -12.78 7.86
N HIS A 76 -19.48 -13.07 6.58
CA HIS A 76 -20.61 -12.63 5.76
C HIS A 76 -21.44 -13.82 5.30
N SER A 77 -22.76 -13.73 5.45
CA SER A 77 -23.69 -14.74 4.94
C SER A 77 -24.09 -14.44 3.50
N ASN A 78 -23.86 -15.39 2.60
CA ASN A 78 -24.29 -15.30 1.22
C ASN A 78 -25.81 -15.47 1.08
N GLU A 79 -26.46 -16.11 2.06
CA GLU A 79 -27.89 -16.43 2.06
C GLU A 79 -28.55 -16.01 3.38
N GLY A 80 -29.46 -15.03 3.32
CA GLY A 80 -30.21 -14.58 4.50
C GLY A 80 -29.37 -13.83 5.52
N THR A 81 -29.86 -13.77 6.77
CA THR A 81 -29.17 -13.14 7.89
C THR A 81 -28.29 -14.13 8.66
N LEU A 82 -27.36 -13.62 9.46
CA LEU A 82 -26.50 -14.45 10.32
C LEU A 82 -27.24 -15.03 11.54
N PHE A 83 -28.53 -14.63 11.81
CA PHE A 83 -29.29 -15.11 12.95
C PHE A 83 -29.88 -16.50 12.71
N ASN A 84 -29.02 -17.47 12.50
CA ASN A 84 -29.32 -18.89 12.41
C ASN A 84 -28.29 -19.72 13.17
N GLY A 85 -28.64 -20.96 13.54
CA GLY A 85 -27.78 -21.79 14.36
C GLY A 85 -26.42 -22.09 13.77
N ASP A 86 -26.35 -22.34 12.45
CA ASP A 86 -25.11 -22.71 11.77
C ASP A 86 -24.13 -21.53 11.68
N SER A 87 -24.61 -20.36 11.24
CA SER A 87 -23.78 -19.16 11.14
C SER A 87 -23.29 -18.68 12.51
N LEU A 88 -24.16 -18.66 13.51
CA LEU A 88 -23.78 -18.21 14.86
C LEU A 88 -22.85 -19.20 15.57
N LYS A 89 -22.97 -20.50 15.29
CA LYS A 89 -22.03 -21.53 15.75
C LYS A 89 -20.62 -21.27 15.19
N VAL A 90 -20.51 -20.89 13.93
CA VAL A 90 -19.21 -20.53 13.30
C VAL A 90 -18.62 -19.30 13.97
N ILE A 91 -19.41 -18.24 14.21
CA ILE A 91 -18.96 -17.04 14.91
C ILE A 91 -18.50 -17.38 16.34
N GLU A 92 -19.24 -18.24 17.04
CA GLU A 92 -18.87 -18.71 18.39
C GLU A 92 -17.56 -19.51 18.38
N GLU A 93 -17.34 -20.39 17.40
CA GLU A 93 -16.10 -21.12 17.22
C GLU A 93 -14.93 -20.19 16.93
N LEU A 94 -15.10 -19.25 16.00
CA LEU A 94 -14.09 -18.24 15.68
C LEU A 94 -13.74 -17.38 16.91
N THR A 95 -14.74 -16.98 17.70
CA THR A 95 -14.55 -16.23 18.94
C THR A 95 -13.74 -17.02 19.95
N LYS A 96 -14.05 -18.29 20.18
CA LYS A 96 -13.29 -19.16 21.10
C LYS A 96 -11.85 -19.36 20.64
N LYS A 97 -11.64 -19.62 19.35
CA LYS A 97 -10.29 -19.76 18.78
C LYS A 97 -9.50 -18.46 18.83
N SER A 98 -10.15 -17.32 18.70
CA SER A 98 -9.51 -16.00 18.76
C SER A 98 -8.87 -15.71 20.13
N TRP A 99 -9.40 -16.26 21.22
CA TRP A 99 -8.78 -16.18 22.54
C TRP A 99 -7.47 -16.99 22.66
N THR A 100 -7.24 -17.94 21.77
CA THR A 100 -6.00 -18.74 21.77
C THR A 100 -4.90 -18.16 20.88
N ILE A 101 -5.17 -17.06 20.20
CA ILE A 101 -4.21 -16.36 19.37
C ILE A 101 -3.09 -15.81 20.24
N PRO A 102 -1.81 -15.99 19.85
CA PRO A 102 -0.69 -15.37 20.55
C PRO A 102 -0.90 -13.86 20.70
N TYR A 103 -0.58 -13.32 21.86
CA TYR A 103 -0.70 -11.90 22.19
C TYR A 103 -2.13 -11.32 22.16
N SER A 104 -3.17 -12.16 22.10
CA SER A 104 -4.55 -11.70 22.18
C SER A 104 -4.85 -11.15 23.57
N VAL A 105 -5.23 -9.88 23.65
CA VAL A 105 -5.58 -9.19 24.90
C VAL A 105 -7.08 -9.16 25.11
N ARG A 106 -7.84 -8.97 24.02
CA ARG A 106 -9.29 -8.87 24.05
C ARG A 106 -9.91 -9.37 22.76
N VAL A 107 -11.05 -10.04 22.90
CA VAL A 107 -11.86 -10.50 21.76
C VAL A 107 -13.30 -10.05 21.99
N ASP A 108 -13.82 -9.28 21.05
CA ASP A 108 -15.22 -8.83 21.05
C ASP A 108 -15.94 -9.39 19.83
N SER A 109 -17.09 -9.97 20.04
CA SER A 109 -17.94 -10.54 19.00
C SER A 109 -19.40 -10.49 19.38
N LEU A 110 -20.28 -10.79 18.44
CA LEU A 110 -21.71 -10.91 18.69
C LEU A 110 -22.01 -11.99 19.74
N THR A 111 -21.21 -13.05 19.83
CA THR A 111 -21.46 -14.20 20.69
C THR A 111 -21.02 -14.00 22.14
N ASN A 112 -20.00 -13.18 22.39
CA ASN A 112 -19.50 -12.91 23.73
C ASN A 112 -19.87 -11.52 24.28
N TYR A 113 -20.66 -10.74 23.53
CA TYR A 113 -21.14 -9.46 24.02
C TYR A 113 -22.00 -9.64 25.25
N SER A 114 -21.71 -8.87 26.31
CA SER A 114 -22.45 -8.91 27.57
C SER A 114 -23.76 -8.11 27.44
N TYR A 115 -24.86 -8.82 27.26
CA TYR A 115 -26.21 -8.26 27.21
C TYR A 115 -26.79 -8.08 28.61
N VAL A 116 -27.19 -6.85 28.92
CA VAL A 116 -27.75 -6.48 30.21
C VAL A 116 -29.26 -6.30 30.07
N LYS A 117 -30.02 -7.03 30.85
CA LYS A 117 -31.50 -6.88 30.94
C LYS A 117 -31.94 -6.67 32.36
N SER A 118 -32.97 -5.87 32.55
CA SER A 118 -33.63 -5.68 33.84
C SER A 118 -34.83 -6.67 33.94
N VAL A 119 -34.88 -7.43 35.05
CA VAL A 119 -35.98 -8.33 35.36
C VAL A 119 -36.34 -8.14 36.83
N ASN A 120 -37.53 -7.58 37.11
CA ASN A 120 -38.07 -7.39 38.48
C ASN A 120 -37.06 -6.69 39.43
N ASP A 121 -36.51 -5.55 39.07
CA ASP A 121 -35.50 -4.79 39.80
C ASP A 121 -34.08 -5.38 39.86
N ASP A 122 -33.86 -6.60 39.33
CA ASP A 122 -32.53 -7.18 39.19
C ASP A 122 -31.93 -6.92 37.80
N LEU A 123 -30.62 -6.68 37.77
CA LEU A 123 -29.87 -6.62 36.53
C LEU A 123 -29.22 -7.98 36.24
N ILE A 124 -29.65 -8.61 35.15
CA ILE A 124 -29.10 -9.88 34.67
C ILE A 124 -28.13 -9.57 33.53
N VAL A 125 -26.90 -10.06 33.66
CA VAL A 125 -25.87 -9.98 32.63
C VAL A 125 -25.69 -11.37 32.05
N GLU A 126 -25.88 -11.49 30.74
CA GLU A 126 -25.72 -12.78 30.03
C GLU A 126 -25.04 -12.53 28.67
N PRO A 127 -24.31 -13.50 28.09
CA PRO A 127 -23.84 -13.40 26.71
C PRO A 127 -25.01 -13.19 25.76
N PHE A 128 -24.83 -12.32 24.76
CA PHE A 128 -25.89 -12.04 23.79
C PHE A 128 -26.30 -13.30 23.03
N ILE A 129 -25.33 -14.16 22.68
CA ILE A 129 -25.57 -15.49 22.10
C ILE A 129 -24.55 -16.44 22.70
N GLU A 130 -25.03 -17.49 23.35
CA GLU A 130 -24.21 -18.56 23.91
C GLU A 130 -24.83 -19.91 23.54
N GLU A 131 -23.96 -20.88 23.23
CA GLU A 131 -24.39 -22.23 22.82
C GLU A 131 -25.40 -22.17 21.66
N ALA A 132 -25.07 -21.47 20.58
CA ALA A 132 -25.96 -21.23 19.43
C ALA A 132 -26.62 -22.54 18.91
N GLU A 133 -25.86 -23.64 18.89
CA GLU A 133 -26.34 -24.95 18.44
C GLU A 133 -27.54 -25.50 19.21
N LYS A 134 -27.72 -25.04 20.46
CA LYS A 134 -28.81 -25.52 21.35
C LYS A 134 -30.03 -24.60 21.36
N LYS A 135 -30.00 -23.48 20.64
CA LYS A 135 -31.05 -22.46 20.68
C LYS A 135 -32.11 -22.70 19.60
N SER A 136 -33.36 -22.26 19.90
CA SER A 136 -34.48 -22.34 18.98
C SER A 136 -34.48 -21.19 17.95
N ILE A 137 -35.20 -21.36 16.85
CA ILE A 137 -35.42 -20.30 15.85
C ILE A 137 -36.05 -19.06 16.51
N GLU A 138 -37.02 -19.22 17.41
CA GLU A 138 -37.65 -18.11 18.14
C GLU A 138 -36.62 -17.30 18.96
N PHE A 139 -35.61 -17.96 19.53
CA PHE A 139 -34.52 -17.28 20.24
C PHE A 139 -33.73 -16.37 19.29
N PHE A 140 -33.41 -16.87 18.10
CA PHE A 140 -32.65 -16.08 17.10
C PHE A 140 -33.47 -14.90 16.60
N GLU A 141 -34.72 -15.07 16.26
CA GLU A 141 -35.63 -13.97 15.86
C GLU A 141 -35.72 -12.89 16.94
N LYS A 142 -35.85 -13.31 18.22
CA LYS A 142 -35.86 -12.35 19.34
C LYS A 142 -34.53 -11.58 19.45
N ARG A 143 -33.37 -12.26 19.34
CA ARG A 143 -32.07 -11.61 19.41
C ARG A 143 -31.84 -10.70 18.22
N GLU A 144 -32.26 -11.11 17.04
CA GLU A 144 -32.17 -10.30 15.81
C GLU A 144 -32.95 -8.97 15.92
N ASN A 145 -34.14 -9.01 16.54
CA ASN A 145 -34.93 -7.80 16.76
C ASN A 145 -34.32 -6.86 17.82
N LEU A 146 -33.56 -7.38 18.78
CA LEU A 146 -32.91 -6.58 19.83
C LEU A 146 -31.70 -5.82 19.32
N VAL A 147 -31.04 -6.26 18.25
CA VAL A 147 -29.81 -5.64 17.70
C VAL A 147 -29.98 -4.15 17.43
N ALA A 148 -31.11 -3.73 16.86
CA ALA A 148 -31.35 -2.33 16.50
C ALA A 148 -31.42 -1.37 17.71
N GLY A 149 -31.68 -1.94 18.92
CA GLY A 149 -31.72 -1.17 20.18
C GLY A 149 -30.40 -1.16 20.95
N GLU A 150 -29.38 -1.89 20.49
CA GLU A 150 -28.08 -2.04 21.16
C GLU A 150 -27.00 -1.28 20.39
N ASP A 151 -26.75 -0.03 20.74
CA ASP A 151 -25.82 0.87 20.05
C ASP A 151 -24.40 0.27 19.90
N ILE A 152 -23.96 -0.55 20.87
CA ILE A 152 -22.62 -1.19 20.84
C ILE A 152 -22.56 -2.35 19.84
N ILE A 153 -23.67 -3.06 19.64
CA ILE A 153 -23.75 -4.18 18.68
C ILE A 153 -23.98 -3.64 17.27
N TYR A 154 -24.94 -2.73 17.15
CA TYR A 154 -25.40 -2.21 15.88
C TYR A 154 -24.31 -1.41 15.17
N LYS A 155 -23.99 -1.78 13.96
CA LYS A 155 -22.93 -1.19 13.12
C LYS A 155 -21.49 -1.35 13.63
N SER A 156 -21.25 -1.92 14.80
CA SER A 156 -19.89 -2.20 15.29
C SER A 156 -19.55 -3.70 15.25
N LEU A 157 -20.45 -4.58 15.69
CA LEU A 157 -20.26 -6.01 15.67
C LEU A 157 -21.10 -6.71 14.60
N ILE A 158 -22.17 -6.07 14.11
CA ILE A 158 -23.02 -6.58 13.04
C ILE A 158 -23.48 -5.44 12.11
N SER A 159 -23.57 -5.72 10.82
CA SER A 159 -24.05 -4.80 9.80
C SER A 159 -25.56 -4.52 9.93
N GLU A 160 -26.00 -3.41 9.33
CA GLU A 160 -27.41 -3.00 9.32
C GLU A 160 -28.34 -4.02 8.68
N ASP A 161 -27.88 -4.69 7.62
CA ASP A 161 -28.61 -5.78 6.94
C ASP A 161 -28.50 -7.13 7.65
N LYS A 162 -27.76 -7.18 8.77
CA LYS A 162 -27.53 -8.36 9.60
C LYS A 162 -26.89 -9.55 8.88
N LYS A 163 -26.23 -9.29 7.76
CA LYS A 163 -25.55 -10.29 6.94
C LYS A 163 -24.06 -10.40 7.24
N THR A 164 -23.46 -9.39 7.85
CA THR A 164 -22.03 -9.39 8.18
C THR A 164 -21.84 -9.18 9.68
N SER A 165 -21.11 -10.05 10.33
CA SER A 165 -20.65 -9.87 11.71
C SER A 165 -19.14 -9.92 11.78
N VAL A 166 -18.59 -9.33 12.83
CA VAL A 166 -17.14 -9.29 13.05
C VAL A 166 -16.76 -9.89 14.40
N VAL A 167 -15.62 -10.58 14.42
CA VAL A 167 -14.88 -10.91 15.62
C VAL A 167 -13.68 -9.97 15.67
N SER A 168 -13.71 -9.00 16.56
CA SER A 168 -12.65 -8.00 16.76
C SER A 168 -11.67 -8.52 17.81
N ILE A 169 -10.39 -8.52 17.47
CA ILE A 169 -9.31 -9.07 18.28
C ILE A 169 -8.26 -7.98 18.47
N ILE A 170 -8.05 -7.58 19.71
CA ILE A 170 -6.96 -6.67 20.07
C ILE A 170 -5.75 -7.53 20.39
N VAL A 171 -4.64 -7.25 19.72
CA VAL A 171 -3.37 -7.96 19.92
C VAL A 171 -2.30 -6.98 20.40
N ASP A 172 -1.43 -7.43 21.30
CA ASP A 172 -0.32 -6.65 21.85
C ASP A 172 0.98 -7.48 21.77
N PRO A 173 1.61 -7.57 20.57
CA PRO A 173 2.84 -8.29 20.42
C PRO A 173 4.01 -7.55 21.10
N PRO A 174 4.83 -8.23 21.94
CA PRO A 174 5.91 -7.60 22.68
C PRO A 174 7.10 -7.22 21.81
N GLY A 175 7.60 -5.97 21.92
CA GLY A 175 8.87 -5.50 21.41
C GLY A 175 8.86 -4.92 19.99
N PRO A 176 10.02 -4.45 19.50
CA PRO A 176 10.12 -3.62 18.29
C PRO A 176 10.05 -4.38 16.97
N SER A 177 10.13 -5.71 16.99
CA SER A 177 10.14 -6.56 15.76
C SER A 177 8.73 -7.01 15.41
N LYS A 178 7.90 -6.09 14.91
CA LYS A 178 6.50 -6.37 14.54
C LYS A 178 6.39 -7.35 13.34
N GLU A 179 7.34 -7.38 12.41
CA GLU A 179 7.22 -8.13 11.15
C GLU A 179 7.22 -9.66 11.37
N ASP A 180 8.17 -10.19 12.15
CA ASP A 180 8.24 -11.63 12.43
C ASP A 180 7.05 -12.09 13.28
N GLN A 181 6.67 -11.29 14.27
CA GLN A 181 5.54 -11.56 15.16
C GLN A 181 4.21 -11.50 14.43
N ASN A 182 4.01 -10.51 13.56
CA ASN A 182 2.82 -10.44 12.70
C ASN A 182 2.75 -11.65 11.76
N SER A 183 3.87 -12.13 11.26
CA SER A 183 3.89 -13.34 10.42
C SER A 183 3.47 -14.60 11.18
N GLU A 184 3.96 -14.80 12.41
CA GLU A 184 3.55 -15.91 13.28
C GLU A 184 2.06 -15.83 13.63
N LEU A 185 1.62 -14.66 14.08
CA LEU A 185 0.26 -14.34 14.43
C LEU A 185 -0.72 -14.64 13.27
N ILE A 186 -0.45 -14.10 12.10
CA ILE A 186 -1.34 -14.26 10.93
C ILE A 186 -1.35 -15.71 10.44
N ASN A 187 -0.21 -16.39 10.40
CA ASN A 187 -0.17 -17.81 10.03
C ASN A 187 -0.97 -18.68 11.00
N TYR A 188 -0.93 -18.39 12.31
CA TYR A 188 -1.75 -19.08 13.30
C TYR A 188 -3.25 -18.88 13.03
N ILE A 189 -3.65 -17.64 12.75
CA ILE A 189 -5.05 -17.29 12.47
C ILE A 189 -5.55 -17.96 11.18
N LEU A 190 -4.78 -17.86 10.09
CA LEU A 190 -5.10 -18.50 8.82
C LEU A 190 -5.21 -20.02 8.96
N GLY A 191 -4.39 -20.62 9.82
CA GLY A 191 -4.41 -22.06 10.09
C GLY A 191 -5.74 -22.58 10.66
N PHE A 192 -6.52 -21.75 11.34
CA PHE A 192 -7.86 -22.15 11.78
C PHE A 192 -9.00 -21.54 10.95
N ILE A 193 -8.79 -20.39 10.30
CA ILE A 193 -9.83 -19.79 9.44
C ILE A 193 -10.06 -20.63 8.19
N GLU A 194 -9.00 -21.07 7.50
CA GLU A 194 -9.12 -21.79 6.22
C GLU A 194 -9.95 -23.10 6.35
N PRO A 195 -9.73 -23.99 7.34
CA PRO A 195 -10.58 -25.17 7.50
C PRO A 195 -12.06 -24.83 7.81
N ILE A 196 -12.30 -23.77 8.59
CA ILE A 196 -13.68 -23.33 8.90
C ILE A 196 -14.37 -22.81 7.63
N LYS A 197 -13.67 -22.02 6.82
CA LYS A 197 -14.15 -21.50 5.55
C LYS A 197 -14.48 -22.60 4.55
N GLU A 198 -13.60 -23.59 4.40
CA GLU A 198 -13.82 -24.75 3.52
C GLU A 198 -15.04 -25.60 3.94
N SER A 199 -15.33 -25.64 5.25
CA SER A 199 -16.46 -26.40 5.77
C SER A 199 -17.80 -25.65 5.72
N ASN A 200 -17.79 -24.34 5.39
CA ASN A 200 -18.97 -23.47 5.42
C ASN A 200 -19.07 -22.61 4.16
N GLU A 201 -19.38 -23.22 3.03
CA GLU A 201 -19.42 -22.56 1.71
C GLU A 201 -20.43 -21.39 1.62
N ASN A 202 -21.46 -21.36 2.46
CA ASN A 202 -22.45 -20.27 2.52
C ASN A 202 -21.93 -19.04 3.25
N LEU A 203 -20.76 -19.12 3.91
CA LEU A 203 -20.16 -18.01 4.64
C LEU A 203 -18.88 -17.56 3.95
N ASP A 204 -18.77 -16.26 3.70
CA ASP A 204 -17.50 -15.63 3.27
C ASP A 204 -16.77 -15.11 4.52
N ILE A 205 -15.65 -15.75 4.87
CA ILE A 205 -14.84 -15.40 6.03
C ILE A 205 -13.57 -14.72 5.56
N ARG A 206 -13.32 -13.49 6.06
CA ARG A 206 -12.15 -12.68 5.69
C ARG A 206 -11.45 -12.13 6.91
N LEU A 207 -10.12 -12.15 6.87
CA LEU A 207 -9.26 -11.51 7.84
C LEU A 207 -8.91 -10.09 7.38
N LEU A 208 -8.98 -9.12 8.29
CA LEU A 208 -8.73 -7.69 8.07
C LEU A 208 -7.91 -7.14 9.25
N GLY A 209 -7.40 -5.93 9.10
CA GLY A 209 -6.66 -5.21 10.17
C GLY A 209 -5.25 -4.86 9.76
N ASN A 210 -4.62 -3.92 10.48
CA ASN A 210 -3.28 -3.45 10.16
C ASN A 210 -2.23 -4.58 10.17
N PRO A 211 -2.17 -5.47 11.19
CA PRO A 211 -1.21 -6.57 11.19
C PRO A 211 -1.36 -7.51 9.99
N TYR A 212 -2.59 -7.71 9.49
CA TYR A 212 -2.83 -8.49 8.28
C TYR A 212 -2.38 -7.76 7.01
N LEU A 213 -2.62 -6.44 6.92
CA LEU A 213 -2.16 -5.64 5.80
C LEU A 213 -0.63 -5.63 5.71
N ASP A 214 0.06 -5.49 6.83
CA ASP A 214 1.52 -5.54 6.90
C ASP A 214 2.07 -6.90 6.46
N TYR A 215 1.37 -7.98 6.81
CA TYR A 215 1.72 -9.33 6.40
C TYR A 215 1.49 -9.59 4.91
N ILE A 216 0.34 -9.17 4.35
CA ILE A 216 -0.07 -9.54 3.00
C ILE A 216 0.52 -8.62 1.92
N SER A 217 0.68 -7.31 2.21
CA SER A 217 1.12 -6.32 1.22
C SER A 217 2.48 -6.65 0.59
N PRO A 218 3.54 -6.98 1.35
CA PRO A 218 4.81 -7.38 0.76
C PRO A 218 4.73 -8.65 -0.08
N ARG A 219 3.84 -9.58 0.28
CA ARG A 219 3.62 -10.84 -0.45
C ARG A 219 2.93 -10.60 -1.78
N ILE A 220 1.90 -9.75 -1.81
CA ILE A 220 1.22 -9.34 -3.05
C ILE A 220 2.21 -8.63 -3.97
N VAL A 221 2.99 -7.68 -3.45
CA VAL A 221 4.01 -6.98 -4.23
C VAL A 221 5.02 -7.95 -4.84
N LYS A 222 5.55 -8.90 -4.05
CA LYS A 222 6.48 -9.91 -4.55
C LYS A 222 5.87 -10.84 -5.60
N ALA A 223 4.58 -11.14 -5.51
CA ALA A 223 3.89 -12.03 -6.45
C ALA A 223 3.51 -11.34 -7.75
N GLU A 224 3.03 -10.11 -7.70
CA GLU A 224 2.43 -9.41 -8.84
C GLU A 224 3.43 -8.54 -9.60
N MET A 225 4.36 -7.85 -8.90
CA MET A 225 5.32 -6.95 -9.54
C MET A 225 6.16 -7.57 -10.65
N PRO A 226 6.65 -8.82 -10.53
CA PRO A 226 7.41 -9.46 -11.61
C PRO A 226 6.65 -9.64 -12.91
N VAL A 227 5.32 -9.63 -12.88
CA VAL A 227 4.45 -9.77 -14.06
C VAL A 227 3.96 -8.40 -14.54
N VAL A 228 3.44 -7.59 -13.63
CA VAL A 228 2.82 -6.31 -13.95
C VAL A 228 3.84 -5.30 -14.48
N MET A 229 5.01 -5.20 -13.85
CA MET A 229 6.03 -4.22 -14.25
C MET A 229 6.60 -4.46 -15.66
N PRO A 230 7.04 -5.68 -16.04
CA PRO A 230 7.49 -5.93 -17.40
C PRO A 230 6.38 -5.71 -18.45
N LEU A 231 5.15 -6.11 -18.15
CA LEU A 231 4.01 -5.92 -19.05
C LEU A 231 3.73 -4.43 -19.28
N MET A 232 3.74 -3.63 -18.22
CA MET A 232 3.58 -2.18 -18.28
C MET A 232 4.70 -1.54 -19.11
N LEU A 233 5.95 -1.91 -18.86
CA LEU A 233 7.09 -1.40 -19.63
C LEU A 233 6.99 -1.77 -21.11
N LEU A 234 6.62 -3.01 -21.41
CA LEU A 234 6.44 -3.46 -22.78
C LEU A 234 5.37 -2.64 -23.51
N LEU A 235 4.23 -2.41 -22.86
CA LEU A 235 3.16 -1.58 -23.41
C LEU A 235 3.62 -0.14 -23.67
N ILE A 236 4.33 0.46 -22.70
CA ILE A 236 4.88 1.81 -22.81
C ILE A 236 5.84 1.89 -24.01
N PHE A 237 6.81 0.98 -24.10
CA PHE A 237 7.77 0.99 -25.20
C PHE A 237 7.14 0.71 -26.56
N PHE A 238 6.10 -0.09 -26.61
CA PHE A 238 5.30 -0.30 -27.83
C PHE A 238 4.65 1.00 -28.29
N ILE A 239 4.01 1.75 -27.37
CA ILE A 239 3.39 3.04 -27.68
C ILE A 239 4.45 4.05 -28.13
N VAL A 240 5.59 4.15 -27.44
CA VAL A 240 6.71 5.04 -27.82
C VAL A 240 7.22 4.70 -29.21
N PHE A 241 7.35 3.40 -29.50
CA PHE A 241 7.80 2.96 -30.83
C PHE A 241 6.79 3.37 -31.93
N LEU A 242 5.49 3.23 -31.68
CA LEU A 242 4.47 3.68 -32.65
C LEU A 242 4.53 5.21 -32.92
N MET A 243 4.81 5.98 -31.87
CA MET A 243 4.91 7.45 -31.97
C MET A 243 6.20 7.91 -32.68
N ILE A 244 7.33 7.35 -32.31
CA ILE A 244 8.65 7.83 -32.74
C ILE A 244 9.18 7.03 -33.94
N ARG A 245 8.75 5.76 -34.09
CA ARG A 245 9.19 4.83 -35.17
C ARG A 245 10.70 4.66 -35.29
N SER A 246 11.40 4.67 -34.14
CA SER A 246 12.85 4.52 -34.06
C SER A 246 13.25 3.60 -32.91
N TYR A 247 13.82 2.44 -33.21
CA TYR A 247 14.32 1.51 -32.19
C TYR A 247 15.44 2.11 -31.34
N VAL A 248 16.28 2.97 -31.93
CA VAL A 248 17.38 3.63 -31.19
C VAL A 248 16.80 4.59 -30.13
N ALA A 249 15.76 5.35 -30.47
CA ALA A 249 15.11 6.24 -29.51
C ALA A 249 14.42 5.47 -28.39
N VAL A 250 13.75 4.36 -28.71
CA VAL A 250 13.14 3.48 -27.71
C VAL A 250 14.18 2.91 -26.75
N LEU A 251 15.30 2.39 -27.29
CA LEU A 251 16.41 1.87 -26.48
C LEU A 251 17.03 2.96 -25.60
N ALA A 252 17.24 4.16 -26.13
CA ALA A 252 17.75 5.28 -25.35
C ALA A 252 16.80 5.68 -24.23
N THR A 253 15.48 5.71 -24.48
CA THR A 253 14.46 5.97 -23.46
C THR A 253 14.52 4.90 -22.36
N PHE A 254 14.65 3.62 -22.74
CA PHE A 254 14.78 2.52 -21.77
C PHE A 254 16.00 2.72 -20.85
N VAL A 255 17.16 3.02 -21.44
CA VAL A 255 18.38 3.26 -20.67
C VAL A 255 18.21 4.43 -19.70
N VAL A 256 17.60 5.54 -20.15
CA VAL A 256 17.34 6.71 -19.29
C VAL A 256 16.42 6.34 -18.13
N ILE A 257 15.31 5.64 -18.38
CA ILE A 257 14.38 5.17 -17.33
C ILE A 257 15.11 4.29 -16.32
N LEU A 258 15.88 3.31 -16.79
CA LEU A 258 16.63 2.41 -15.92
C LEU A 258 17.64 3.15 -15.04
N MET A 259 18.40 4.06 -15.63
CA MET A 259 19.37 4.89 -14.89
C MET A 259 18.67 5.79 -13.86
N SER A 260 17.54 6.36 -14.19
CA SER A 260 16.74 7.19 -13.26
C SER A 260 16.22 6.39 -12.09
N LEU A 261 15.70 5.18 -12.32
CA LEU A 261 15.28 4.27 -11.27
C LEU A 261 16.44 3.87 -10.35
N ILE A 262 17.57 3.46 -10.93
CA ILE A 262 18.78 3.10 -10.16
C ILE A 262 19.26 4.30 -9.33
N ALA A 263 19.31 5.49 -9.90
CA ALA A 263 19.74 6.68 -9.19
C ALA A 263 18.81 7.04 -8.03
N THR A 264 17.50 6.95 -8.23
CA THR A 264 16.51 7.28 -7.18
C THR A 264 16.55 6.27 -6.05
N PHE A 265 16.38 4.98 -6.34
CA PHE A 265 16.39 3.95 -5.29
C PHE A 265 17.76 3.82 -4.63
N GLY A 266 18.82 3.99 -5.40
CA GLY A 266 20.18 4.02 -4.85
C GLY A 266 20.40 5.19 -3.90
N SER A 267 19.89 6.40 -4.21
CA SER A 267 19.97 7.54 -3.30
C SER A 267 19.18 7.33 -2.01
N ILE A 268 17.99 6.72 -2.09
CA ILE A 268 17.17 6.37 -0.93
C ILE A 268 17.96 5.44 0.00
N GLY A 269 18.59 4.39 -0.56
CA GLY A 269 19.39 3.46 0.25
C GLY A 269 20.69 4.06 0.82
N ILE A 270 21.32 5.04 0.14
CA ILE A 270 22.49 5.75 0.68
C ILE A 270 22.09 6.68 1.84
N LEU A 271 20.91 7.29 1.76
CA LEU A 271 20.37 8.16 2.80
C LEU A 271 19.77 7.39 3.98
N ASP A 272 19.80 6.05 3.92
CA ASP A 272 19.29 5.14 4.95
C ASP A 272 17.80 5.35 5.28
N ASN A 273 17.05 5.82 4.27
CA ASN A 273 15.60 6.00 4.40
C ASN A 273 14.89 4.66 4.10
N PRO A 274 14.04 4.16 5.00
CA PRO A 274 13.28 2.95 4.74
C PRO A 274 12.25 3.17 3.65
N LEU A 275 12.04 2.15 2.82
CA LEU A 275 10.95 2.12 1.86
C LEU A 275 9.65 1.83 2.62
N ASN A 276 8.64 2.65 2.42
CA ASN A 276 7.29 2.44 2.91
C ASN A 276 6.32 2.15 1.75
N GLN A 277 5.07 1.91 2.04
CA GLN A 277 4.07 1.58 1.03
C GLN A 277 3.87 2.69 -0.03
N MET A 278 4.05 3.98 0.31
CA MET A 278 3.97 5.09 -0.66
C MET A 278 5.11 5.04 -1.68
N VAL A 279 6.28 4.55 -1.29
CA VAL A 279 7.45 4.47 -2.17
C VAL A 279 7.19 3.52 -3.36
N THR A 280 6.23 2.62 -3.26
CA THR A 280 5.82 1.74 -4.38
C THR A 280 5.28 2.52 -5.58
N THR A 281 4.83 3.77 -5.40
CA THR A 281 4.37 4.65 -6.50
C THR A 281 5.50 5.37 -7.23
N ILE A 282 6.68 5.49 -6.61
CA ILE A 282 7.84 6.20 -7.18
C ILE A 282 8.26 5.66 -8.57
N PRO A 283 8.35 4.34 -8.81
CA PRO A 283 8.71 3.84 -10.14
C PRO A 283 7.79 4.35 -11.24
N ILE A 284 6.48 4.38 -11.00
CA ILE A 284 5.48 4.84 -11.96
C ILE A 284 5.70 6.33 -12.29
N LEU A 285 5.96 7.15 -11.27
CA LEU A 285 6.23 8.58 -11.45
C LEU A 285 7.51 8.81 -12.26
N ILE A 286 8.60 8.12 -11.92
CA ILE A 286 9.89 8.25 -12.63
C ILE A 286 9.76 7.81 -14.08
N ILE A 287 9.12 6.67 -14.33
CA ILE A 287 8.90 6.16 -15.68
C ILE A 287 8.11 7.18 -16.50
N THR A 288 7.03 7.73 -15.94
CA THR A 288 6.17 8.69 -16.63
C THR A 288 6.91 9.99 -16.95
N LEU A 289 7.66 10.54 -16.00
CA LEU A 289 8.44 11.78 -16.19
C LEU A 289 9.57 11.58 -17.21
N ALA A 290 10.39 10.55 -17.03
CA ALA A 290 11.49 10.25 -17.94
C ALA A 290 11.02 9.96 -19.36
N LEU A 291 9.87 9.27 -19.48
CA LEU A 291 9.22 9.00 -20.75
C LEU A 291 8.76 10.29 -21.44
N ALA A 292 8.07 11.18 -20.73
CA ALA A 292 7.62 12.46 -21.26
C ALA A 292 8.78 13.30 -21.78
N ASP A 293 9.86 13.42 -21.00
CA ASP A 293 11.06 14.17 -21.39
C ASP A 293 11.71 13.58 -22.64
N CYS A 294 11.85 12.26 -22.71
CA CYS A 294 12.38 11.56 -23.88
C CYS A 294 11.52 11.78 -25.13
N ILE A 295 10.18 11.69 -25.00
CA ILE A 295 9.26 11.93 -26.11
C ILE A 295 9.39 13.36 -26.63
N HIS A 296 9.42 14.36 -25.76
CA HIS A 296 9.60 15.76 -26.15
C HIS A 296 10.93 15.97 -26.90
N LEU A 297 12.02 15.43 -26.36
CA LEU A 297 13.33 15.56 -26.94
C LEU A 297 13.41 14.88 -28.33
N PHE A 298 12.96 13.63 -28.43
CA PHE A 298 13.01 12.90 -29.70
C PHE A 298 12.02 13.43 -30.74
N SER A 299 10.84 13.90 -30.35
CA SER A 299 9.86 14.50 -31.25
C SER A 299 10.44 15.70 -31.99
N ILE A 300 11.05 16.65 -31.27
CA ILE A 300 11.70 17.82 -31.88
C ILE A 300 12.89 17.41 -32.74
N TYR A 301 13.69 16.46 -32.26
CA TYR A 301 14.82 15.93 -33.03
C TYR A 301 14.37 15.37 -34.37
N PHE A 302 13.40 14.47 -34.41
CA PHE A 302 12.93 13.85 -35.65
C PHE A 302 12.21 14.82 -36.57
N GLN A 303 11.44 15.79 -36.04
CA GLN A 303 10.83 16.84 -36.83
C GLN A 303 11.90 17.68 -37.61
N ASN A 304 13.02 17.99 -36.96
CA ASN A 304 14.12 18.68 -37.60
C ASN A 304 14.83 17.80 -38.62
N ARG A 305 14.99 16.50 -38.35
CA ARG A 305 15.55 15.53 -39.30
C ARG A 305 14.73 15.41 -40.57
N VAL A 306 13.39 15.38 -40.46
CA VAL A 306 12.49 15.38 -41.64
C VAL A 306 12.62 16.64 -42.48
N LYS A 307 12.94 17.79 -41.86
CA LYS A 307 13.23 19.05 -42.57
C LYS A 307 14.60 19.09 -43.24
N GLY A 308 15.38 17.99 -43.21
CA GLY A 308 16.72 17.91 -43.80
C GLY A 308 17.86 18.52 -42.97
N ILE A 309 17.57 18.90 -41.70
CA ILE A 309 18.60 19.47 -40.82
C ILE A 309 19.57 18.34 -40.39
N SER A 310 20.86 18.65 -40.24
CA SER A 310 21.84 17.66 -39.80
C SER A 310 21.55 17.06 -38.44
N SER A 311 21.98 15.81 -38.18
CA SER A 311 21.75 15.13 -36.89
C SER A 311 22.24 15.94 -35.70
N LYS A 312 23.43 16.54 -35.80
CA LYS A 312 24.04 17.36 -34.75
C LYS A 312 23.20 18.61 -34.47
N GLU A 313 22.84 19.37 -35.50
CA GLU A 313 22.03 20.59 -35.36
C GLU A 313 20.60 20.28 -34.89
N SER A 314 20.03 19.17 -35.33
CA SER A 314 18.69 18.73 -34.86
C SER A 314 18.70 18.44 -33.36
N MET A 315 19.77 17.82 -32.84
CA MET A 315 19.92 17.57 -31.40
C MET A 315 20.19 18.86 -30.62
N GLU A 316 21.03 19.77 -31.14
CA GLU A 316 21.26 21.09 -30.53
C GLU A 316 19.94 21.86 -30.35
N LYS A 317 19.11 21.93 -31.42
CA LYS A 317 17.79 22.58 -31.37
C LYS A 317 16.85 21.90 -30.43
N SER A 318 16.85 20.56 -30.40
CA SER A 318 16.00 19.81 -29.51
C SER A 318 16.33 20.07 -28.03
N LEU A 319 17.60 20.05 -27.66
CA LEU A 319 18.05 20.39 -26.31
C LEU A 319 17.73 21.84 -25.95
N GLU A 320 18.04 22.81 -26.83
CA GLU A 320 17.75 24.22 -26.59
C GLU A 320 16.27 24.47 -26.25
N MET A 321 15.34 23.79 -26.97
CA MET A 321 13.91 23.95 -26.78
C MET A 321 13.41 23.28 -25.52
N ASN A 322 14.01 22.16 -25.09
CA ASN A 322 13.51 21.36 -23.95
C ASN A 322 14.17 21.71 -22.61
N ILE A 323 15.35 22.32 -22.56
CA ILE A 323 16.04 22.66 -21.31
C ILE A 323 15.19 23.49 -20.37
N GLN A 324 14.48 24.51 -20.87
CA GLN A 324 13.68 25.38 -20.01
C GLN A 324 12.40 24.75 -19.51
N PRO A 325 11.54 24.13 -20.35
CA PRO A 325 10.35 23.42 -19.87
C PRO A 325 10.70 22.35 -18.83
N VAL A 326 11.69 21.50 -19.12
CA VAL A 326 12.12 20.43 -18.21
C VAL A 326 12.67 21.00 -16.89
N SER A 327 13.48 22.07 -16.94
CA SER A 327 13.96 22.69 -15.71
C SER A 327 12.82 23.26 -14.85
N TYR A 328 11.80 23.84 -15.45
CA TYR A 328 10.65 24.36 -14.68
C TYR A 328 9.82 23.24 -14.08
N THR A 329 9.54 22.17 -14.80
CA THR A 329 8.75 21.04 -14.29
C THR A 329 9.44 20.32 -13.14
N HIS A 330 10.77 20.23 -13.15
CA HIS A 330 11.51 19.50 -12.13
C HIS A 330 12.05 20.36 -10.96
N LEU A 331 12.26 21.68 -11.17
CA LEU A 331 12.89 22.55 -10.16
C LEU A 331 11.92 23.47 -9.44
N THR A 332 10.71 23.73 -9.97
CA THR A 332 9.79 24.75 -9.42
C THR A 332 8.51 24.21 -8.82
N LEU A 333 8.27 22.89 -8.87
CA LEU A 333 7.09 22.25 -8.29
C LEU A 333 6.93 22.40 -6.75
N PRO A 334 7.95 22.60 -5.92
CA PRO A 334 7.77 22.77 -4.48
C PRO A 334 7.35 24.16 -4.01
N THR A 335 7.31 25.18 -4.86
CA THR A 335 7.12 26.57 -4.41
C THR A 335 5.69 27.11 -4.48
N ILE A 336 4.70 26.27 -4.76
CA ILE A 336 3.26 26.67 -4.78
C ILE A 336 2.49 25.99 -3.65
N VAL A 337 3.05 25.90 -2.46
CA VAL A 337 2.31 25.52 -1.25
C VAL A 337 2.62 26.52 -0.15
N ASP A 338 2.28 27.78 -0.42
CA ASP A 338 2.04 28.79 0.60
C ASP A 338 0.68 29.42 0.29
N VAL A 339 -0.39 28.74 0.71
CA VAL A 339 -1.70 29.36 0.99
C VAL A 339 -2.27 28.70 2.24
#